data_0c97e76e6e90c25a0c02ac73fdbb0f69
#
_entry.id   0c97e76e6e90c25a0c02ac73fdbb0f69
#
_cell.length_a   1.000
_cell.length_b   1.000
_cell.length_c   1.000
_cell.angle_alpha   90.00
_cell.angle_beta   90.00
_cell.angle_gamma   90.00
#
_symmetry.space_group_name_H-M   'P 1'
#
loop_
_entity.id
_entity.type
_entity.pdbx_description
1 polymer ?
#
loop_
_entity_poly.entity_id
_entity_poly.type
_entity_poly.pdbx_seq_one_letter_code
_entity_poly.pdbx_strand_id
1 'polypeptide(L)'
;MITLEVKFPVIGKSIPADHGYALYSAICRQVEEIHEWEDISIGGISGIPDKHRNLHLQKSSKLRMRIPSEKLSVILKLAGKEIFIQDSKVRLQIPTTSILKPHRSLYSRLVFIKTKAKFTQESFLESVNFQLRKLNISKEPVLFYSKPGYPFVRKTIQIKDKTLVGYPLLIPNLEPDESILLQTHGLGGKRKMGCGNFVGVRI
;
A
#
# COMPACT_ATOMS: atom_id res chain seq x y z
N MET A 1 0.87 -20.97 4.61
CA MET A 1 1.02 -20.25 3.32
C MET A 1 2.01 -19.11 3.52
N ILE A 2 3.05 -19.00 2.69
CA ILE A 2 4.11 -17.99 2.85
C ILE A 2 3.76 -16.77 1.97
N THR A 3 3.76 -15.59 2.58
CA THR A 3 3.62 -14.32 1.84
C THR A 3 4.99 -13.83 1.39
N LEU A 4 5.14 -13.59 0.10
CA LEU A 4 6.34 -13.02 -0.52
C LEU A 4 6.15 -11.52 -0.77
N GLU A 5 7.23 -10.76 -0.61
CA GLU A 5 7.34 -9.41 -1.14
C GLU A 5 8.06 -9.45 -2.49
N VAL A 6 7.37 -9.05 -3.55
CA VAL A 6 7.90 -8.95 -4.92
C VAL A 6 8.13 -7.49 -5.25
N LYS A 7 9.36 -7.15 -5.66
CA LYS A 7 9.78 -5.78 -5.97
C LYS A 7 10.23 -5.69 -7.41
N PHE A 8 9.45 -5.00 -8.24
CA PHE A 8 9.81 -4.67 -9.61
C PHE A 8 10.53 -3.32 -9.63
N PRO A 9 11.82 -3.25 -9.98
CA PRO A 9 12.42 -1.98 -10.35
C PRO A 9 11.64 -1.40 -11.54
N VAL A 10 11.50 -0.07 -11.59
CA VAL A 10 10.70 0.58 -12.64
C VAL A 10 11.54 1.60 -13.39
N ILE A 11 11.30 1.70 -14.70
CA ILE A 11 11.86 2.73 -15.58
C ILE A 11 10.73 3.59 -16.09
N GLY A 12 10.88 4.90 -15.97
CA GLY A 12 9.94 5.92 -16.43
C GLY A 12 10.41 7.30 -15.99
N LYS A 13 9.75 8.36 -16.44
CA LYS A 13 10.09 9.74 -16.04
C LYS A 13 9.37 10.12 -14.75
N SER A 14 8.06 10.15 -14.82
CA SER A 14 7.21 10.54 -13.71
C SER A 14 5.84 9.85 -13.81
N ILE A 15 5.15 9.77 -12.68
CA ILE A 15 3.78 9.26 -12.58
C ILE A 15 2.98 10.20 -11.67
N PRO A 16 1.64 10.23 -11.76
CA PRO A 16 0.82 10.95 -10.81
C PRO A 16 1.05 10.48 -9.36
N ALA A 17 1.06 11.40 -8.40
CA ALA A 17 1.21 11.05 -6.98
C ALA A 17 0.05 10.18 -6.48
N ASP A 18 -1.15 10.38 -7.01
CA ASP A 18 -2.31 9.53 -6.78
C ASP A 18 -2.47 8.55 -7.96
N HIS A 19 -1.62 7.54 -7.98
CA HIS A 19 -1.57 6.53 -9.04
C HIS A 19 -2.16 5.17 -8.64
N GLY A 20 -2.62 5.01 -7.40
CA GLY A 20 -2.97 3.69 -6.86
C GLY A 20 -4.02 2.94 -7.68
N TYR A 21 -5.12 3.60 -8.07
CA TYR A 21 -6.15 2.99 -8.90
C TYR A 21 -5.68 2.75 -10.34
N ALA A 22 -5.02 3.74 -10.94
CA ALA A 22 -4.51 3.62 -12.31
C ALA A 22 -3.46 2.53 -12.43
N LEU A 23 -2.57 2.41 -11.45
CA LEU A 23 -1.58 1.33 -11.36
C LEU A 23 -2.25 -0.04 -11.26
N TYR A 24 -3.21 -0.21 -10.34
CA TYR A 24 -3.98 -1.43 -10.21
C TYR A 24 -4.65 -1.83 -11.53
N SER A 25 -5.34 -0.87 -12.17
CA SER A 25 -5.99 -1.09 -13.47
C SER A 25 -4.99 -1.48 -14.57
N ALA A 26 -3.81 -0.83 -14.60
CA ALA A 26 -2.77 -1.15 -15.57
C ALA A 26 -2.18 -2.56 -15.37
N ILE A 27 -2.03 -2.99 -14.11
CA ILE A 27 -1.56 -4.33 -13.77
C ILE A 27 -2.60 -5.38 -14.15
N CYS A 28 -3.88 -5.16 -13.83
CA CYS A 28 -4.97 -6.09 -14.18
C CYS A 28 -5.12 -6.28 -15.70
N ARG A 29 -4.83 -5.26 -16.51
CA ARG A 29 -4.80 -5.43 -17.99
C ARG A 29 -3.69 -6.36 -18.49
N GLN A 30 -2.63 -6.57 -17.72
CA GLN A 30 -1.55 -7.50 -18.05
C GLN A 30 -1.76 -8.91 -17.47
N VAL A 31 -2.45 -8.98 -16.32
CA VAL A 31 -2.70 -10.20 -15.55
C VAL A 31 -4.10 -10.10 -14.95
N GLU A 32 -5.09 -10.61 -15.68
CA GLU A 32 -6.51 -10.48 -15.32
C GLU A 32 -6.85 -11.17 -14.00
N GLU A 33 -6.20 -12.28 -13.71
CA GLU A 33 -6.40 -13.09 -12.52
C GLU A 33 -6.25 -12.25 -11.21
N ILE A 34 -5.46 -11.19 -11.24
CA ILE A 34 -5.27 -10.26 -10.10
C ILE A 34 -6.59 -9.61 -9.67
N HIS A 35 -7.54 -9.46 -10.58
CA HIS A 35 -8.84 -8.87 -10.26
C HIS A 35 -9.58 -9.66 -9.18
N GLU A 36 -9.57 -10.98 -9.28
CA GLU A 36 -10.26 -11.92 -8.40
C GLU A 36 -9.54 -12.16 -7.07
N TRP A 37 -8.25 -11.90 -6.99
CA TRP A 37 -7.46 -12.21 -5.79
C TRP A 37 -7.70 -11.21 -4.66
N GLU A 38 -8.08 -11.68 -3.49
CA GLU A 38 -8.32 -10.85 -2.30
C GLU A 38 -7.11 -10.80 -1.34
N ASP A 39 -6.27 -11.82 -1.40
CA ASP A 39 -5.15 -12.08 -0.50
C ASP A 39 -3.83 -11.41 -0.90
N ILE A 40 -3.86 -10.54 -1.90
CA ILE A 40 -2.70 -9.78 -2.35
C ILE A 40 -2.78 -8.31 -1.99
N SER A 41 -1.63 -7.66 -2.02
CA SER A 41 -1.57 -6.20 -1.99
C SER A 41 -0.63 -5.64 -3.04
N ILE A 42 -1.02 -4.51 -3.62
CA ILE A 42 -0.19 -3.74 -4.55
C ILE A 42 0.14 -2.43 -3.86
N GLY A 43 1.40 -2.23 -3.53
CA GLY A 43 1.91 -0.96 -3.02
C GLY A 43 2.01 0.07 -4.14
N GLY A 44 2.13 1.33 -3.78
CA GLY A 44 2.45 2.37 -4.76
C GLY A 44 3.90 2.25 -5.26
N ILE A 45 4.19 2.93 -6.34
CA ILE A 45 5.56 3.13 -6.83
C ILE A 45 6.17 4.30 -6.07
N SER A 46 7.38 4.12 -5.54
CA SER A 46 8.12 5.19 -4.86
C SER A 46 8.72 6.18 -5.87
N GLY A 47 8.81 7.45 -5.48
CA GLY A 47 9.42 8.50 -6.28
C GLY A 47 9.57 9.79 -5.47
N ILE A 48 10.19 10.80 -6.05
CA ILE A 48 10.35 12.12 -5.44
C ILE A 48 9.15 12.98 -5.83
N PRO A 49 8.36 13.50 -4.86
CA PRO A 49 7.20 14.33 -5.18
C PRO A 49 7.62 15.71 -5.68
N ASP A 50 6.85 16.26 -6.63
CA ASP A 50 6.96 17.65 -7.09
C ASP A 50 5.77 18.51 -6.64
N LYS A 51 5.80 19.81 -7.02
CA LYS A 51 4.74 20.77 -6.73
C LYS A 51 3.43 20.49 -7.51
N HIS A 52 3.50 19.74 -8.58
CA HIS A 52 2.41 19.47 -9.51
C HIS A 52 1.73 18.13 -9.25
N ARG A 53 1.94 17.56 -8.05
CA ARG A 53 1.38 16.26 -7.66
C ARG A 53 1.84 15.08 -8.52
N ASN A 54 3.07 15.14 -9.03
CA ASN A 54 3.74 14.01 -9.68
C ASN A 54 4.82 13.45 -8.77
N LEU A 55 5.20 12.20 -9.07
CA LEU A 55 6.36 11.52 -8.50
C LEU A 55 7.38 11.30 -9.61
N HIS A 56 8.54 11.92 -9.49
CA HIS A 56 9.67 11.66 -10.39
C HIS A 56 10.31 10.33 -10.02
N LEU A 57 10.37 9.42 -11.01
CA LEU A 57 10.94 8.10 -10.80
C LEU A 57 12.47 8.18 -10.75
N GLN A 58 13.05 7.40 -9.85
CA GLN A 58 14.49 7.29 -9.62
C GLN A 58 14.96 5.87 -9.93
N LYS A 59 16.28 5.65 -10.07
CA LYS A 59 16.84 4.29 -10.20
C LYS A 59 16.46 3.36 -9.04
N SER A 60 16.16 3.92 -7.88
CA SER A 60 15.68 3.20 -6.70
C SER A 60 14.18 2.96 -6.66
N SER A 61 13.41 3.56 -7.57
CA SER A 61 11.95 3.43 -7.63
C SER A 61 11.53 1.99 -7.90
N LYS A 62 10.57 1.49 -7.12
CA LYS A 62 10.09 0.11 -7.23
C LYS A 62 8.60 0.05 -7.01
N LEU A 63 7.94 -0.77 -7.80
CA LEU A 63 6.61 -1.30 -7.49
C LEU A 63 6.79 -2.45 -6.49
N ARG A 64 6.05 -2.43 -5.39
CA ARG A 64 6.03 -3.51 -4.40
C ARG A 64 4.69 -4.21 -4.41
N MET A 65 4.73 -5.54 -4.41
CA MET A 65 3.55 -6.37 -4.28
C MET A 65 3.78 -7.39 -3.15
N ARG A 66 2.73 -7.73 -2.42
CA ARG A 66 2.75 -8.86 -1.49
C ARG A 66 1.74 -9.88 -1.95
N ILE A 67 2.18 -11.10 -2.08
CA ILE A 67 1.43 -12.19 -2.69
C ILE A 67 1.73 -13.49 -1.95
N PRO A 68 0.78 -14.43 -1.90
CA PRO A 68 1.07 -15.83 -1.59
C PRO A 68 2.08 -16.43 -2.56
N SER A 69 2.95 -17.31 -2.07
CA SER A 69 4.03 -17.91 -2.85
C SER A 69 3.56 -18.66 -4.10
N GLU A 70 2.41 -19.30 -4.05
CA GLU A 70 1.81 -20.05 -5.18
C GLU A 70 1.38 -19.15 -6.35
N LYS A 71 1.20 -17.84 -6.12
CA LYS A 71 0.85 -16.86 -7.15
C LYS A 71 2.05 -16.24 -7.85
N LEU A 72 3.27 -16.60 -7.41
CA LEU A 72 4.50 -15.98 -7.93
C LEU A 72 4.66 -16.16 -9.43
N SER A 73 4.43 -17.35 -9.97
CA SER A 73 4.59 -17.64 -11.41
C SER A 73 3.72 -16.74 -12.30
N VAL A 74 2.52 -16.44 -11.83
CA VAL A 74 1.59 -15.54 -12.54
C VAL A 74 2.06 -14.09 -12.47
N ILE A 75 2.53 -13.64 -11.30
CA ILE A 75 3.03 -12.28 -11.12
C ILE A 75 4.32 -12.03 -11.90
N LEU A 76 5.15 -13.04 -12.12
CA LEU A 76 6.36 -12.93 -12.94
C LEU A 76 6.07 -12.61 -14.41
N LYS A 77 4.84 -12.85 -14.92
CA LYS A 77 4.40 -12.41 -16.26
C LYS A 77 4.48 -10.88 -16.45
N LEU A 78 4.52 -10.10 -15.35
CA LEU A 78 4.71 -8.65 -15.38
C LEU A 78 6.15 -8.23 -15.69
N ALA A 79 7.13 -9.11 -15.56
CA ALA A 79 8.54 -8.78 -15.81
C ALA A 79 8.77 -8.37 -17.26
N GLY A 80 9.44 -7.24 -17.48
CA GLY A 80 9.71 -6.66 -18.78
C GLY A 80 8.53 -5.92 -19.42
N LYS A 81 7.32 -6.00 -18.86
CA LYS A 81 6.13 -5.35 -19.43
C LYS A 81 6.18 -3.84 -19.30
N GLU A 82 5.64 -3.18 -20.31
CA GLU A 82 5.33 -1.75 -20.28
C GLU A 82 3.86 -1.57 -19.88
N ILE A 83 3.62 -0.72 -18.89
CA ILE A 83 2.29 -0.38 -18.41
C ILE A 83 2.06 1.13 -18.50
N PHE A 84 0.82 1.53 -18.69
CA PHE A 84 0.41 2.93 -18.70
C PHE A 84 -0.35 3.25 -17.41
N ILE A 85 0.21 4.17 -16.63
CA ILE A 85 -0.40 4.71 -15.42
C ILE A 85 -0.94 6.09 -15.79
N GLN A 86 -2.22 6.17 -16.14
CA GLN A 86 -2.78 7.29 -16.91
C GLN A 86 -1.95 7.49 -18.20
N ASP A 87 -1.44 8.67 -18.44
CA ASP A 87 -0.61 9.00 -19.61
C ASP A 87 0.89 8.69 -19.43
N SER A 88 1.27 8.19 -18.25
CA SER A 88 2.66 7.92 -17.92
C SER A 88 3.05 6.48 -18.27
N LYS A 89 4.01 6.34 -19.18
CA LYS A 89 4.59 5.05 -19.57
C LYS A 89 5.63 4.61 -18.54
N VAL A 90 5.49 3.41 -18.01
CA VAL A 90 6.40 2.80 -17.04
C VAL A 90 6.73 1.37 -17.48
N ARG A 91 8.02 1.02 -17.46
CA ARG A 91 8.49 -0.34 -17.73
C ARG A 91 8.84 -1.04 -16.43
N LEU A 92 8.26 -2.21 -16.20
CA LEU A 92 8.59 -3.07 -15.08
C LEU A 92 9.80 -3.94 -15.44
N GLN A 93 10.84 -3.91 -14.60
CA GLN A 93 12.03 -4.74 -14.82
C GLN A 93 11.87 -6.10 -14.16
N ILE A 94 12.89 -6.96 -14.28
CA ILE A 94 12.94 -8.27 -13.60
C ILE A 94 12.85 -8.03 -12.08
N PRO A 95 11.89 -8.64 -11.39
CA PRO A 95 11.69 -8.41 -9.97
C PRO A 95 12.70 -9.17 -9.11
N THR A 96 12.84 -8.70 -7.88
CA THR A 96 13.43 -9.47 -6.79
C THR A 96 12.31 -9.95 -5.86
N THR A 97 12.44 -11.14 -5.33
CA THR A 97 11.54 -11.73 -4.35
C THR A 97 12.22 -11.90 -3.01
N SER A 98 11.48 -11.73 -1.93
CA SER A 98 11.96 -11.99 -0.58
C SER A 98 10.80 -12.40 0.33
N ILE A 99 11.10 -13.12 1.40
CA ILE A 99 10.17 -13.28 2.51
C ILE A 99 10.02 -11.95 3.25
N LEU A 100 8.90 -11.77 3.93
CA LEU A 100 8.70 -10.63 4.80
C LEU A 100 9.68 -10.68 5.98
N LYS A 101 10.19 -9.52 6.36
CA LYS A 101 11.04 -9.36 7.54
C LYS A 101 10.28 -8.64 8.64
N PRO A 102 10.43 -9.04 9.91
CA PRO A 102 9.79 -8.33 11.00
C PRO A 102 10.43 -6.94 11.19
N HIS A 103 9.61 -5.98 11.56
CA HIS A 103 9.99 -4.61 11.92
C HIS A 103 9.25 -4.21 13.19
N ARG A 104 9.95 -3.57 14.11
CA ARG A 104 9.38 -3.10 15.37
C ARG A 104 8.31 -2.02 15.18
N SER A 105 8.39 -1.29 14.10
CA SER A 105 7.42 -0.25 13.74
C SER A 105 7.04 -0.35 12.28
N LEU A 106 5.75 -0.30 12.01
CA LEU A 106 5.17 -0.38 10.68
C LEU A 106 4.32 0.84 10.38
N TYR A 107 4.50 1.41 9.20
CA TYR A 107 3.78 2.58 8.71
C TYR A 107 3.00 2.27 7.44
N SER A 108 1.80 2.80 7.36
CA SER A 108 1.01 2.86 6.13
C SER A 108 0.69 4.31 5.77
N ARG A 109 0.98 4.70 4.52
CA ARG A 109 0.72 6.05 4.02
C ARG A 109 -0.76 6.42 4.04
N LEU A 110 -1.63 5.45 3.85
CA LEU A 110 -3.07 5.63 3.80
C LEU A 110 -3.77 4.33 4.21
N VAL A 111 -4.52 4.38 5.28
CA VAL A 111 -5.46 3.33 5.66
C VAL A 111 -6.87 3.85 5.39
N PHE A 112 -7.61 3.14 4.54
CA PHE A 112 -9.00 3.42 4.23
C PHE A 112 -9.90 2.37 4.88
N ILE A 113 -10.83 2.81 5.72
CA ILE A 113 -11.84 1.94 6.35
C ILE A 113 -13.22 2.45 5.96
N LYS A 114 -14.03 1.58 5.38
CA LYS A 114 -15.44 1.89 5.10
C LYS A 114 -16.21 1.77 6.40
N THR A 115 -16.72 2.91 6.90
CA THR A 115 -17.60 2.96 8.07
C THR A 115 -19.06 3.13 7.64
N LYS A 116 -19.99 2.57 8.42
CA LYS A 116 -21.43 2.80 8.25
C LYS A 116 -21.86 4.12 8.92
N ALA A 117 -21.16 4.53 9.96
CA ALA A 117 -21.38 5.76 10.70
C ALA A 117 -20.64 6.94 10.06
N LYS A 118 -20.89 8.15 10.59
CA LYS A 118 -20.16 9.34 10.20
C LYS A 118 -18.65 9.10 10.38
N PHE A 119 -17.88 9.40 9.34
CA PHE A 119 -16.43 9.22 9.35
C PHE A 119 -15.80 10.29 10.26
N THR A 120 -15.53 9.91 11.49
CA THR A 120 -14.78 10.69 12.47
C THR A 120 -13.45 10.00 12.76
N GLN A 121 -12.57 10.70 13.44
CA GLN A 121 -11.29 10.16 13.88
C GLN A 121 -11.48 9.01 14.88
N GLU A 122 -12.41 9.19 15.80
CA GLU A 122 -12.74 8.21 16.85
C GLU A 122 -13.26 6.93 16.22
N SER A 123 -14.26 7.04 15.30
CA SER A 123 -14.81 5.87 14.60
C SER A 123 -13.79 5.17 13.72
N PHE A 124 -12.80 5.91 13.18
CA PHE A 124 -11.68 5.33 12.45
C PHE A 124 -10.76 4.53 13.39
N LEU A 125 -10.34 5.11 14.51
CA LEU A 125 -9.46 4.43 15.49
C LEU A 125 -10.14 3.21 16.12
N GLU A 126 -11.42 3.28 16.45
CA GLU A 126 -12.19 2.11 16.91
C GLU A 126 -12.16 0.98 15.88
N SER A 127 -12.34 1.32 14.59
CA SER A 127 -12.29 0.35 13.51
C SER A 127 -10.89 -0.22 13.29
N VAL A 128 -9.85 0.58 13.46
CA VAL A 128 -8.44 0.14 13.42
C VAL A 128 -8.18 -0.84 14.57
N ASN A 129 -8.53 -0.47 15.80
CA ASN A 129 -8.33 -1.30 16.98
C ASN A 129 -9.11 -2.62 16.89
N PHE A 130 -10.32 -2.59 16.35
CA PHE A 130 -11.08 -3.81 16.08
C PHE A 130 -10.37 -4.76 15.11
N GLN A 131 -9.78 -4.21 14.01
CA GLN A 131 -9.05 -5.03 13.04
C GLN A 131 -7.71 -5.54 13.59
N LEU A 132 -7.00 -4.73 14.39
CA LEU A 132 -5.77 -5.16 15.08
C LEU A 132 -6.07 -6.33 16.03
N ARG A 133 -7.12 -6.24 16.85
CA ARG A 133 -7.54 -7.33 17.73
C ARG A 133 -7.86 -8.63 16.98
N LYS A 134 -8.46 -8.56 15.79
CA LYS A 134 -8.68 -9.73 14.93
C LYS A 134 -7.37 -10.40 14.46
N LEU A 135 -6.29 -9.66 14.42
CA LEU A 135 -4.95 -10.17 14.14
C LEU A 135 -4.17 -10.54 15.42
N ASN A 136 -4.82 -10.52 16.58
CA ASN A 136 -4.19 -10.71 17.89
C ASN A 136 -3.08 -9.68 18.17
N ILE A 137 -3.24 -8.45 17.66
CA ILE A 137 -2.31 -7.34 17.87
C ILE A 137 -2.93 -6.36 18.85
N SER A 138 -2.29 -6.20 20.04
CA SER A 138 -2.73 -5.29 21.11
C SER A 138 -1.78 -4.10 21.24
N LYS A 139 -1.54 -3.39 20.12
CA LYS A 139 -0.67 -2.21 20.06
C LYS A 139 -1.49 -0.96 19.76
N GLU A 140 -1.08 0.16 20.35
CA GLU A 140 -1.74 1.45 20.15
C GLU A 140 -1.37 2.05 18.79
N PRO A 141 -2.34 2.31 17.90
CA PRO A 141 -2.11 2.97 16.64
C PRO A 141 -1.83 4.46 16.82
N VAL A 142 -0.87 4.99 16.08
CA VAL A 142 -0.49 6.40 16.12
C VAL A 142 -0.92 7.10 14.84
N LEU A 143 -1.72 8.15 14.97
CA LEU A 143 -2.07 9.09 13.90
C LEU A 143 -1.12 10.28 13.91
N PHE A 144 -0.98 10.93 12.76
CA PHE A 144 -0.08 12.07 12.59
C PHE A 144 -0.86 13.38 12.56
N TYR A 145 -0.38 14.36 13.29
CA TYR A 145 -0.84 15.75 13.19
C TYR A 145 -0.08 16.48 12.08
N SER A 146 -0.73 17.39 11.40
CA SER A 146 -0.05 18.28 10.45
C SER A 146 0.89 19.24 11.16
N LYS A 147 0.46 19.75 12.34
CA LYS A 147 1.20 20.57 13.31
C LYS A 147 0.53 20.36 14.68
N PRO A 148 1.24 20.62 15.81
CA PRO A 148 0.62 20.63 17.14
C PRO A 148 -0.62 21.53 17.17
N GLY A 149 -1.74 21.03 17.70
CA GLY A 149 -3.02 21.74 17.78
C GLY A 149 -3.86 21.78 16.51
N TYR A 150 -3.37 21.18 15.39
CA TYR A 150 -4.11 21.07 14.14
C TYR A 150 -4.77 19.68 13.97
N PRO A 151 -5.77 19.56 13.07
CA PRO A 151 -6.39 18.27 12.77
C PRO A 151 -5.37 17.25 12.26
N PHE A 152 -5.67 15.96 12.45
CA PHE A 152 -4.85 14.87 11.91
C PHE A 152 -4.71 14.95 10.39
N VAL A 153 -3.55 14.56 9.92
CA VAL A 153 -3.25 14.48 8.48
C VAL A 153 -4.23 13.50 7.82
N ARG A 154 -4.97 13.98 6.86
CA ARG A 154 -5.80 13.14 5.98
C ARG A 154 -5.09 12.92 4.66
N LYS A 155 -5.30 11.76 4.08
CA LYS A 155 -4.84 11.41 2.73
C LYS A 155 -6.03 10.95 1.92
N THR A 156 -5.95 11.18 0.62
CA THR A 156 -6.99 10.77 -0.33
C THR A 156 -6.45 9.84 -1.37
N ILE A 157 -7.33 9.06 -1.95
CA ILE A 157 -7.13 8.29 -3.18
C ILE A 157 -8.36 8.47 -4.07
N GLN A 158 -8.13 8.72 -5.34
CA GLN A 158 -9.17 8.80 -6.35
C GLN A 158 -9.39 7.41 -6.97
N ILE A 159 -10.63 6.91 -6.92
CA ILE A 159 -11.04 5.65 -7.54
C ILE A 159 -12.23 5.94 -8.43
N LYS A 160 -12.01 5.95 -9.75
CA LYS A 160 -12.97 6.45 -10.73
C LYS A 160 -13.39 7.88 -10.34
N ASP A 161 -14.66 8.13 -10.21
CA ASP A 161 -15.32 9.40 -9.82
C ASP A 161 -15.41 9.64 -8.30
N LYS A 162 -14.93 8.68 -7.47
CA LYS A 162 -15.01 8.77 -6.00
C LYS A 162 -13.68 9.07 -5.36
N THR A 163 -13.66 10.10 -4.51
CA THR A 163 -12.53 10.39 -3.63
C THR A 163 -12.74 9.67 -2.29
N LEU A 164 -11.85 8.76 -1.96
CA LEU A 164 -11.82 8.09 -0.66
C LEU A 164 -10.83 8.79 0.26
N VAL A 165 -11.23 8.97 1.51
CA VAL A 165 -10.43 9.62 2.55
C VAL A 165 -10.01 8.60 3.59
N GLY A 166 -8.78 8.69 4.06
CA GLY A 166 -8.25 7.88 5.16
C GLY A 166 -7.11 8.60 5.89
N TYR A 167 -6.41 7.88 6.73
CA TYR A 167 -5.32 8.42 7.52
C TYR A 167 -4.02 7.64 7.31
N PRO A 168 -2.86 8.33 7.33
CA PRO A 168 -1.59 7.63 7.54
C PRO A 168 -1.58 7.07 8.96
N LEU A 169 -1.01 5.89 9.12
CA LEU A 169 -1.05 5.15 10.37
C LEU A 169 0.29 4.50 10.67
N LEU A 170 0.74 4.63 11.92
CA LEU A 170 1.91 3.96 12.46
C LEU A 170 1.47 2.99 13.54
N ILE A 171 2.00 1.77 13.52
CA ILE A 171 1.86 0.79 14.60
C ILE A 171 3.26 0.52 15.15
N PRO A 172 3.58 1.06 16.33
CA PRO A 172 4.88 0.87 16.97
C PRO A 172 4.91 -0.38 17.86
N ASN A 173 6.11 -0.74 18.32
CA ASN A 173 6.38 -1.77 19.33
C ASN A 173 5.82 -3.16 19.00
N LEU A 174 5.77 -3.51 17.72
CA LEU A 174 5.33 -4.81 17.25
C LEU A 174 6.34 -5.90 17.61
N GLU A 175 5.82 -7.05 18.04
CA GLU A 175 6.58 -8.28 18.11
C GLU A 175 6.81 -8.86 16.69
N PRO A 176 7.81 -9.74 16.48
CA PRO A 176 8.13 -10.27 15.16
C PRO A 176 6.93 -10.86 14.43
N ASP A 177 6.13 -11.69 15.09
CA ASP A 177 4.96 -12.35 14.50
C ASP A 177 3.83 -11.36 14.20
N GLU A 178 3.57 -10.40 15.12
CA GLU A 178 2.61 -9.31 14.91
C GLU A 178 2.99 -8.48 13.67
N SER A 179 4.29 -8.21 13.50
CA SER A 179 4.82 -7.47 12.36
C SER A 179 4.57 -8.21 11.05
N ILE A 180 4.83 -9.52 10.99
CA ILE A 180 4.58 -10.32 9.79
C ILE A 180 3.08 -10.40 9.49
N LEU A 181 2.24 -10.64 10.49
CA LEU A 181 0.78 -10.67 10.34
C LEU A 181 0.24 -9.35 9.78
N LEU A 182 0.66 -8.22 10.36
CA LEU A 182 0.21 -6.91 9.90
C LEU A 182 0.71 -6.59 8.48
N GLN A 183 1.91 -6.99 8.12
CA GLN A 183 2.42 -6.85 6.77
C GLN A 183 1.66 -7.72 5.76
N THR A 184 1.28 -8.94 6.15
CA THR A 184 0.56 -9.89 5.30
C THR A 184 -0.89 -9.44 5.08
N HIS A 185 -1.60 -9.13 6.16
CA HIS A 185 -3.04 -8.85 6.09
C HIS A 185 -3.35 -7.37 5.86
N GLY A 186 -2.48 -6.45 6.31
CA GLY A 186 -2.76 -5.02 6.28
C GLY A 186 -3.96 -4.63 7.15
N LEU A 187 -4.43 -3.39 7.01
CA LEU A 187 -5.66 -2.89 7.64
C LEU A 187 -6.53 -2.16 6.63
N GLY A 188 -7.83 -2.28 6.78
CA GLY A 188 -8.79 -1.62 5.91
C GLY A 188 -8.92 -2.22 4.52
N GLY A 189 -9.56 -1.49 3.63
CA GLY A 189 -9.83 -1.92 2.26
C GLY A 189 -8.90 -1.29 1.22
N LYS A 190 -9.12 -1.69 -0.05
CA LYS A 190 -8.38 -1.15 -1.21
C LYS A 190 -6.87 -1.43 -1.20
N ARG A 191 -6.48 -2.58 -0.66
CA ARG A 191 -5.08 -3.01 -0.57
C ARG A 191 -4.39 -3.14 -1.94
N LYS A 192 -5.13 -3.53 -2.96
CA LYS A 192 -4.66 -3.58 -4.36
C LYS A 192 -4.49 -2.18 -4.99
N MET A 193 -4.89 -1.12 -4.29
CA MET A 193 -4.77 0.27 -4.75
C MET A 193 -3.87 1.11 -3.83
N GLY A 194 -2.97 0.48 -3.07
CA GLY A 194 -2.00 1.15 -2.23
C GLY A 194 -2.46 1.52 -0.83
N CYS A 195 -3.71 1.21 -0.45
CA CYS A 195 -4.21 1.48 0.90
C CYS A 195 -3.89 0.31 1.86
N GLY A 196 -3.71 0.62 3.13
CA GLY A 196 -3.56 -0.38 4.20
C GLY A 196 -2.33 -1.28 4.09
N ASN A 197 -1.36 -0.90 3.28
CA ASN A 197 -0.10 -1.61 3.08
C ASN A 197 0.95 -1.06 4.04
N PHE A 198 1.40 -1.88 4.97
CA PHE A 198 2.34 -1.50 6.02
C PHE A 198 3.78 -1.83 5.63
N VAL A 199 4.68 -0.87 5.81
CA VAL A 199 6.12 -1.03 5.55
C VAL A 199 6.92 -0.69 6.80
N GLY A 200 8.07 -1.35 6.96
CA GLY A 200 8.97 -1.07 8.07
C GLY A 200 9.52 0.35 8.03
N VAL A 201 9.55 1.01 9.18
CA VAL A 201 10.17 2.31 9.38
C VAL A 201 11.13 2.24 10.57
N ARG A 202 12.20 3.03 10.50
CA ARG A 202 13.07 3.29 11.64
C ARG A 202 12.57 4.55 12.32
N ILE A 203 12.29 4.46 13.60
CA ILE A 203 11.92 5.57 14.48
C ILE A 203 13.10 5.82 15.38
#